data_aea0b767c179c13f7d41bdc29413411a
#
_entry.id   aea0b767c179c13f7d41bdc29413411a
#
_cell.length_a   1.000
_cell.length_b   1.000
_cell.length_c   1.000
_cell.angle_alpha   90.00
_cell.angle_beta   90.00
_cell.angle_gamma   90.00
#
_symmetry.space_group_name_H-M   'P 1'
#
loop_
_entity.id
_entity.type
_entity.pdbx_description
1 polymer ?
#
loop_
_entity_poly.entity_id
_entity_poly.type
_entity_poly.pdbx_seq_one_letter_code
_entity_poly.pdbx_strand_id
1 'polypeptide(L)'
;MFIGARRAILVGVIGAIVAFIILFPAIPDLLRGGSELRDVAINLKSIKIENTSNINNTIPLRVTFEILNKDVKALSTSKIEYAVNANNTNLGNGILSYEDIPPNGRPQLYPNSPTTLQSMFLLSRTSSNSELFDRIHDDKFIANSTEWNVNGTAQIDSAFTIYPITFNSDLR
;
A
#
# COMPACT_ATOMS: atom_id res chain seq x y z
N MET A 1 -39.07 -37.40 38.81
CA MET A 1 -37.62 -37.39 38.52
C MET A 1 -37.22 -36.59 37.25
N PHE A 2 -38.16 -35.94 36.58
CA PHE A 2 -37.90 -35.21 35.31
C PHE A 2 -37.58 -33.72 35.47
N ILE A 3 -37.78 -33.14 36.66
CA ILE A 3 -37.54 -31.69 36.89
C ILE A 3 -36.04 -31.38 36.94
N GLY A 4 -35.20 -32.32 37.34
CA GLY A 4 -33.73 -32.13 37.36
C GLY A 4 -33.10 -32.05 35.98
N ALA A 5 -33.55 -32.84 35.00
CA ALA A 5 -32.99 -32.86 33.68
C ALA A 5 -33.29 -31.56 32.89
N ARG A 6 -34.51 -31.01 33.02
CA ARG A 6 -34.85 -29.73 32.38
C ARG A 6 -34.06 -28.55 32.94
N ARG A 7 -33.82 -28.54 34.27
CA ARG A 7 -32.98 -27.50 34.90
C ARG A 7 -31.51 -27.61 34.48
N ALA A 8 -30.98 -28.83 34.34
CA ALA A 8 -29.62 -29.04 33.86
C ALA A 8 -29.43 -28.58 32.43
N ILE A 9 -30.41 -28.88 31.55
CA ILE A 9 -30.38 -28.39 30.16
C ILE A 9 -30.45 -26.87 30.15
N LEU A 10 -31.32 -26.22 30.88
CA LEU A 10 -31.43 -24.77 30.94
C LEU A 10 -30.13 -24.11 31.41
N VAL A 11 -29.50 -24.64 32.47
CA VAL A 11 -28.21 -24.14 32.98
C VAL A 11 -27.11 -24.33 31.94
N GLY A 12 -27.10 -25.45 31.21
CA GLY A 12 -26.14 -25.70 30.15
C GLY A 12 -26.29 -24.71 28.98
N VAL A 13 -27.52 -24.44 28.56
CA VAL A 13 -27.80 -23.44 27.46
C VAL A 13 -27.40 -22.04 27.89
N ILE A 14 -27.75 -21.61 29.10
CA ILE A 14 -27.36 -20.30 29.63
C ILE A 14 -25.83 -20.20 29.72
N GLY A 15 -25.16 -21.25 30.23
CA GLY A 15 -23.71 -21.28 30.28
C GLY A 15 -23.03 -21.19 28.91
N ALA A 16 -23.58 -21.87 27.89
CA ALA A 16 -23.07 -21.79 26.52
C ALA A 16 -23.24 -20.39 25.93
N ILE A 17 -24.40 -19.73 26.16
CA ILE A 17 -24.66 -18.36 25.70
C ILE A 17 -23.69 -17.38 26.36
N VAL A 18 -23.48 -17.50 27.69
CA VAL A 18 -22.56 -16.62 28.41
C VAL A 18 -21.12 -16.84 27.93
N ALA A 19 -20.69 -18.10 27.74
CA ALA A 19 -19.38 -18.40 27.18
C ALA A 19 -19.21 -17.83 25.77
N PHE A 20 -20.23 -17.92 24.93
CA PHE A 20 -20.22 -17.33 23.59
C PHE A 20 -20.09 -15.81 23.65
N ILE A 21 -20.86 -15.13 24.52
CA ILE A 21 -20.80 -13.66 24.67
C ILE A 21 -19.41 -13.21 25.17
N ILE A 22 -18.78 -13.98 26.05
CA ILE A 22 -17.45 -13.66 26.60
C ILE A 22 -16.35 -13.97 25.58
N LEU A 23 -16.44 -15.07 24.83
CA LEU A 23 -15.41 -15.49 23.89
C LEU A 23 -15.53 -14.82 22.53
N PHE A 24 -16.75 -14.45 22.12
CA PHE A 24 -16.98 -13.83 20.81
C PHE A 24 -16.17 -12.55 20.57
N PRO A 25 -16.03 -11.61 21.55
CA PRO A 25 -15.17 -10.44 21.37
C PRO A 25 -13.67 -10.77 21.29
N ALA A 26 -13.24 -11.93 21.84
CA ALA A 26 -11.85 -12.37 21.77
C ALA A 26 -11.51 -13.10 20.44
N ILE A 27 -12.52 -13.56 19.69
CA ILE A 27 -12.32 -14.22 18.39
C ILE A 27 -11.57 -13.33 17.40
N PRO A 28 -11.90 -12.03 17.21
CA PRO A 28 -11.15 -11.17 16.34
C PRO A 28 -9.67 -11.07 16.69
N ASP A 29 -9.33 -11.02 17.98
CA ASP A 29 -7.93 -10.94 18.42
C ASP A 29 -7.19 -12.29 18.24
N LEU A 30 -7.91 -13.40 18.39
CA LEU A 30 -7.37 -14.74 18.10
C LEU A 30 -7.17 -14.97 16.59
N LEU A 31 -8.09 -14.46 15.77
CA LEU A 31 -8.01 -14.51 14.31
C LEU A 31 -7.02 -13.49 13.73
N ARG A 32 -6.82 -12.37 14.42
CA ARG A 32 -5.77 -11.39 14.10
C ARG A 32 -4.38 -11.99 14.22
N GLY A 33 -4.25 -13.21 14.79
CA GLY A 33 -3.01 -13.96 14.93
C GLY A 33 -1.80 -13.06 14.78
N GLY A 34 -1.40 -12.46 15.87
CA GLY A 34 -0.30 -11.53 16.19
C GLY A 34 0.84 -11.22 15.24
N SER A 35 0.70 -11.33 13.95
CA SER A 35 1.66 -10.75 13.01
C SER A 35 1.21 -9.31 12.71
N GLU A 36 1.72 -8.36 13.49
CA GLU A 36 1.87 -7.02 12.96
C GLU A 36 2.49 -7.20 11.57
N LEU A 37 1.82 -6.70 10.53
CA LEU A 37 2.36 -6.67 9.15
C LEU A 37 3.58 -5.73 9.11
N ARG A 38 4.66 -6.08 9.83
CA ARG A 38 5.91 -5.33 9.89
C ARG A 38 6.83 -5.66 8.72
N ASP A 39 6.50 -6.69 7.95
CA ASP A 39 7.42 -7.29 7.00
C ASP A 39 7.07 -7.05 5.53
N VAL A 40 6.43 -5.93 5.22
CA VAL A 40 6.27 -5.48 3.83
C VAL A 40 7.21 -4.32 3.58
N ALA A 41 8.14 -4.51 2.66
CA ALA A 41 9.06 -3.46 2.21
C ALA A 41 8.58 -2.88 0.88
N ILE A 42 8.55 -1.54 0.76
CA ILE A 42 8.19 -0.83 -0.46
C ILE A 42 9.38 0.01 -0.88
N ASN A 43 9.90 -0.26 -2.06
CA ASN A 43 11.07 0.42 -2.59
C ASN A 43 10.75 1.11 -3.92
N LEU A 44 11.37 2.24 -4.16
CA LEU A 44 11.40 2.89 -5.46
C LEU A 44 12.38 2.13 -6.37
N LYS A 45 11.85 1.54 -7.44
CA LYS A 45 12.67 0.77 -8.39
C LYS A 45 13.19 1.62 -9.54
N SER A 46 12.34 2.51 -10.08
CA SER A 46 12.74 3.43 -11.15
C SER A 46 11.75 4.57 -11.30
N ILE A 47 12.26 5.70 -11.81
CA ILE A 47 11.47 6.79 -12.37
C ILE A 47 11.92 6.98 -13.81
N LYS A 48 10.97 6.94 -14.78
CA LYS A 48 11.24 7.11 -16.20
C LYS A 48 10.35 8.21 -16.77
N ILE A 49 10.92 9.04 -17.61
CA ILE A 49 10.16 10.02 -18.37
C ILE A 49 9.47 9.28 -19.53
N GLU A 50 8.16 9.42 -19.61
CA GLU A 50 7.39 8.90 -20.74
C GLU A 50 7.39 9.95 -21.85
N ASN A 51 7.77 9.49 -23.05
CA ASN A 51 7.81 10.35 -24.22
C ASN A 51 6.38 10.55 -24.73
N THR A 52 5.76 11.63 -24.29
CA THR A 52 4.48 12.07 -24.84
C THR A 52 4.67 13.47 -25.42
N SER A 53 4.44 13.59 -26.70
CA SER A 53 4.37 14.86 -27.39
C SER A 53 3.44 15.83 -26.64
N ASN A 54 4.07 16.86 -26.06
CA ASN A 54 3.50 18.13 -25.59
C ASN A 54 2.01 18.13 -25.17
N ILE A 55 1.71 17.61 -24.00
CA ILE A 55 0.42 17.84 -23.36
C ILE A 55 0.59 18.92 -22.29
N ASN A 56 0.21 20.14 -22.63
CA ASN A 56 -0.15 21.22 -21.69
C ASN A 56 0.74 21.37 -20.44
N ASN A 57 2.02 21.71 -20.61
CA ASN A 57 2.88 22.09 -19.47
C ASN A 57 3.04 20.98 -18.39
N THR A 58 2.87 19.73 -18.76
CA THR A 58 3.06 18.56 -17.89
C THR A 58 3.99 17.55 -18.53
N ILE A 59 4.80 16.89 -17.69
CA ILE A 59 5.70 15.80 -18.09
C ILE A 59 5.23 14.53 -17.37
N PRO A 60 4.84 13.49 -18.11
CA PRO A 60 4.46 12.22 -17.49
C PRO A 60 5.71 11.45 -17.06
N LEU A 61 5.72 11.08 -15.78
CA LEU A 61 6.76 10.24 -15.17
C LEU A 61 6.14 8.90 -14.79
N ARG A 62 6.76 7.81 -15.23
CA ARG A 62 6.42 6.47 -14.76
C ARG A 62 7.20 6.15 -13.50
N VAL A 63 6.53 6.13 -12.37
CA VAL A 63 7.08 5.74 -11.08
C VAL A 63 6.86 4.24 -10.90
N THR A 64 7.92 3.49 -10.67
CA THR A 64 7.87 2.03 -10.51
C THR A 64 8.24 1.67 -9.09
N PHE A 65 7.33 1.00 -8.40
CA PHE A 65 7.53 0.47 -7.05
C PHE A 65 7.86 -1.02 -7.11
N GLU A 66 8.72 -1.47 -6.22
CA GLU A 66 8.93 -2.88 -5.93
C GLU A 66 8.48 -3.14 -4.49
N ILE A 67 7.52 -4.03 -4.34
CA ILE A 67 6.95 -4.40 -3.04
C ILE A 67 7.38 -5.82 -2.73
N LEU A 68 8.05 -6.01 -1.60
CA LEU A 68 8.46 -7.31 -1.09
C LEU A 68 7.64 -7.65 0.15
N ASN A 69 6.80 -8.65 0.04
CA ASN A 69 6.09 -9.23 1.16
C ASN A 69 6.98 -10.29 1.83
N LYS A 70 7.43 -10.04 3.05
CA LYS A 70 8.21 -10.99 3.85
C LYS A 70 7.34 -11.81 4.81
N ASP A 71 6.02 -11.56 4.86
CA ASP A 71 5.07 -12.37 5.61
C ASP A 71 4.91 -13.75 4.95
N VAL A 72 4.42 -14.71 5.72
CA VAL A 72 4.11 -16.07 5.23
C VAL A 72 2.77 -16.17 4.50
N LYS A 73 1.93 -15.14 4.59
CA LYS A 73 0.61 -15.07 3.97
C LYS A 73 0.65 -14.23 2.69
N ALA A 74 -0.15 -14.62 1.71
CA ALA A 74 -0.40 -13.75 0.56
C ALA A 74 -1.23 -12.54 1.00
N LEU A 75 -0.82 -11.36 0.55
CA LEU A 75 -1.45 -10.08 0.79
C LEU A 75 -1.87 -9.46 -0.55
N SER A 76 -2.61 -8.36 -0.51
CA SER A 76 -2.84 -7.54 -1.70
C SER A 76 -2.62 -6.06 -1.36
N THR A 77 -2.57 -5.21 -2.39
CA THR A 77 -2.56 -3.75 -2.16
C THR A 77 -3.74 -3.11 -2.84
N SER A 78 -4.42 -2.22 -2.11
CA SER A 78 -5.55 -1.45 -2.64
C SER A 78 -5.17 -0.05 -3.06
N LYS A 79 -4.14 0.55 -2.43
CA LYS A 79 -3.80 1.94 -2.67
C LYS A 79 -2.36 2.24 -2.27
N ILE A 80 -1.70 3.11 -3.04
CA ILE A 80 -0.43 3.73 -2.68
C ILE A 80 -0.56 5.22 -2.92
N GLU A 81 -0.46 6.02 -1.87
CA GLU A 81 -0.37 7.48 -1.92
C GLU A 81 1.07 7.88 -1.67
N TYR A 82 1.62 8.73 -2.53
CA TYR A 82 3.03 9.06 -2.44
C TYR A 82 3.34 10.48 -2.87
N ALA A 83 4.41 11.04 -2.32
CA ALA A 83 5.03 12.27 -2.77
C ALA A 83 6.31 11.94 -3.54
N VAL A 84 6.55 12.64 -4.64
CA VAL A 84 7.78 12.54 -5.43
C VAL A 84 8.65 13.74 -5.14
N ASN A 85 9.91 13.47 -4.81
CA ASN A 85 10.92 14.50 -4.57
C ASN A 85 12.12 14.25 -5.51
N ALA A 86 12.73 15.32 -5.98
CA ALA A 86 13.97 15.28 -6.74
C ALA A 86 14.92 16.37 -6.24
N ASN A 87 16.17 15.99 -5.90
CA ASN A 87 17.16 16.91 -5.33
C ASN A 87 16.59 17.77 -4.17
N ASN A 88 15.87 17.14 -3.24
CA ASN A 88 15.17 17.76 -2.11
C ASN A 88 14.03 18.74 -2.51
N THR A 89 13.64 18.81 -3.78
CA THR A 89 12.48 19.59 -4.23
C THR A 89 11.28 18.70 -4.34
N ASN A 90 10.17 19.06 -3.68
CA ASN A 90 8.91 18.34 -3.82
C ASN A 90 8.27 18.67 -5.19
N LEU A 91 7.97 17.61 -5.94
CA LEU A 91 7.38 17.69 -7.28
C LEU A 91 5.86 17.53 -7.27
N GLY A 92 5.31 17.05 -6.17
CA GLY A 92 3.88 16.82 -6.00
C GLY A 92 3.54 15.43 -5.48
N ASN A 93 2.24 15.15 -5.43
CA ASN A 93 1.71 13.89 -4.94
C ASN A 93 1.13 13.05 -6.08
N GLY A 94 1.33 11.76 -5.98
CA GLY A 94 0.76 10.75 -6.85
C GLY A 94 -0.09 9.76 -6.07
N ILE A 95 -0.94 9.06 -6.82
CA ILE A 95 -1.79 8.00 -6.27
C ILE A 95 -1.84 6.84 -7.26
N LEU A 96 -1.72 5.63 -6.72
CA LEU A 96 -2.00 4.39 -7.42
C LEU A 96 -3.11 3.69 -6.67
N SER A 97 -4.30 3.61 -7.25
CA SER A 97 -5.49 3.07 -6.60
C SER A 97 -6.04 1.87 -7.36
N TYR A 98 -6.40 0.85 -6.60
CA TYR A 98 -7.13 -0.35 -7.01
C TYR A 98 -8.41 -0.53 -6.17
N GLU A 99 -8.89 0.55 -5.53
CA GLU A 99 -10.04 0.50 -4.62
C GLU A 99 -11.32 0.08 -5.34
N ASP A 100 -11.47 0.46 -6.61
CA ASP A 100 -12.62 0.08 -7.47
C ASP A 100 -12.54 -1.37 -7.96
N ILE A 101 -11.43 -2.06 -7.72
CA ILE A 101 -11.23 -3.45 -8.13
C ILE A 101 -11.54 -4.37 -6.94
N PRO A 102 -12.35 -5.42 -7.12
CA PRO A 102 -12.57 -6.41 -6.08
C PRO A 102 -11.25 -7.01 -5.54
N PRO A 103 -11.19 -7.40 -4.25
CA PRO A 103 -9.94 -7.84 -3.61
C PRO A 103 -9.17 -8.92 -4.35
N ASN A 104 -9.87 -9.86 -5.01
CA ASN A 104 -9.26 -10.94 -5.79
C ASN A 104 -8.68 -10.50 -7.16
N GLY A 105 -9.03 -9.29 -7.62
CA GLY A 105 -8.49 -8.68 -8.83
C GLY A 105 -7.36 -7.69 -8.55
N ARG A 106 -7.09 -7.37 -7.28
CA ARG A 106 -6.01 -6.45 -6.88
C ARG A 106 -4.64 -7.11 -7.01
N PRO A 107 -3.56 -6.33 -7.17
CA PRO A 107 -2.21 -6.88 -7.18
C PRO A 107 -1.93 -7.72 -5.95
N GLN A 108 -1.56 -8.98 -6.17
CA GLN A 108 -1.24 -9.93 -5.12
C GLN A 108 0.23 -9.85 -4.77
N LEU A 109 0.50 -9.82 -3.47
CA LEU A 109 1.83 -9.79 -2.88
C LEU A 109 2.11 -11.16 -2.28
N TYR A 110 2.76 -12.02 -3.06
CA TYR A 110 3.09 -13.38 -2.60
C TYR A 110 4.27 -13.37 -1.63
N PRO A 111 4.29 -14.31 -0.67
CA PRO A 111 5.40 -14.45 0.27
C PRO A 111 6.76 -14.53 -0.41
N ASN A 112 7.70 -13.71 0.05
CA ASN A 112 9.09 -13.65 -0.42
C ASN A 112 9.26 -13.44 -1.94
N SER A 113 8.22 -12.94 -2.62
CA SER A 113 8.26 -12.66 -4.05
C SER A 113 8.09 -11.16 -4.29
N PRO A 114 9.01 -10.50 -5.02
CA PRO A 114 8.85 -9.08 -5.33
C PRO A 114 7.73 -8.89 -6.35
N THR A 115 6.83 -7.94 -6.06
CA THR A 115 5.78 -7.50 -6.97
C THR A 115 6.11 -6.10 -7.46
N THR A 116 6.09 -5.89 -8.78
CA THR A 116 6.37 -4.59 -9.38
C THR A 116 5.06 -3.90 -9.77
N LEU A 117 4.85 -2.68 -9.27
CA LEU A 117 3.71 -1.83 -9.59
C LEU A 117 4.16 -0.54 -10.26
N GLN A 118 3.37 -0.04 -11.19
CA GLN A 118 3.68 1.18 -11.93
C GLN A 118 2.56 2.19 -11.76
N SER A 119 2.95 3.44 -11.51
CA SER A 119 2.05 4.58 -11.42
C SER A 119 2.48 5.66 -12.40
N MET A 120 1.51 6.32 -13.02
CA MET A 120 1.75 7.49 -13.84
C MET A 120 1.63 8.74 -12.99
N PHE A 121 2.71 9.47 -12.85
CA PHE A 121 2.77 10.75 -12.16
C PHE A 121 2.89 11.88 -13.19
N LEU A 122 2.01 12.86 -13.12
CA LEU A 122 2.04 14.02 -14.01
C LEU A 122 2.77 15.17 -13.32
N LEU A 123 4.01 15.39 -13.68
CA LEU A 123 4.80 16.53 -13.20
C LEU A 123 4.30 17.81 -13.87
N SER A 124 3.70 18.69 -13.08
CA SER A 124 3.30 20.04 -13.51
C SER A 124 4.38 21.06 -13.19
N ARG A 125 4.58 22.03 -14.08
CA ARG A 125 5.49 23.15 -13.84
C ARG A 125 4.95 24.08 -12.76
N THR A 126 5.75 24.32 -11.73
CA THR A 126 5.47 25.24 -10.63
C THR A 126 6.64 26.21 -10.43
N SER A 127 6.45 27.24 -9.62
CA SER A 127 7.54 28.16 -9.28
C SER A 127 8.69 27.48 -8.54
N SER A 128 8.39 26.45 -7.74
CA SER A 128 9.38 25.71 -6.94
C SER A 128 10.18 24.68 -7.74
N ASN A 129 9.67 24.20 -8.86
CA ASN A 129 10.32 23.15 -9.66
C ASN A 129 10.66 23.58 -11.09
N SER A 130 10.52 24.88 -11.42
CA SER A 130 10.65 25.37 -12.80
C SER A 130 11.99 25.02 -13.45
N GLU A 131 13.10 25.16 -12.75
CA GLU A 131 14.43 24.83 -13.26
C GLU A 131 14.58 23.34 -13.59
N LEU A 132 14.11 22.49 -12.68
CA LEU A 132 14.14 21.05 -12.89
C LEU A 132 13.20 20.63 -14.03
N PHE A 133 11.99 21.22 -14.08
CA PHE A 133 11.03 20.97 -15.14
C PHE A 133 11.61 21.32 -16.51
N ASP A 134 12.22 22.51 -16.66
CA ASP A 134 12.82 22.96 -17.90
C ASP A 134 14.00 22.06 -18.32
N ARG A 135 14.82 21.60 -17.38
CA ARG A 135 15.91 20.63 -17.66
C ARG A 135 15.38 19.30 -18.15
N ILE A 136 14.30 18.80 -17.57
CA ILE A 136 13.65 17.54 -18.00
C ILE A 136 13.03 17.73 -19.40
N HIS A 137 12.39 18.87 -19.64
CA HIS A 137 11.73 19.17 -20.89
C HIS A 137 12.71 19.29 -22.07
N ASP A 138 13.91 19.85 -21.81
CA ASP A 138 14.93 20.11 -22.84
C ASP A 138 15.81 18.89 -23.18
N ASP A 139 15.45 17.68 -22.80
CA ASP A 139 16.25 16.45 -22.94
C ASP A 139 17.69 16.54 -22.34
N LYS A 140 17.97 17.59 -21.59
CA LYS A 140 19.25 17.78 -20.87
C LYS A 140 19.29 17.01 -19.55
N PHE A 141 18.24 16.25 -19.31
CA PHE A 141 18.09 15.52 -18.06
C PHE A 141 18.88 14.23 -18.10
N ILE A 142 19.92 14.16 -17.28
CA ILE A 142 20.64 12.91 -17.01
C ILE A 142 19.97 12.28 -15.77
N ALA A 143 19.12 11.28 -15.98
CA ALA A 143 18.40 10.59 -14.92
C ALA A 143 19.32 10.12 -13.75
N ASN A 144 20.55 9.76 -14.07
CA ASN A 144 21.56 9.29 -13.12
C ASN A 144 22.19 10.40 -12.25
N SER A 145 21.95 11.69 -12.55
CA SER A 145 22.48 12.81 -11.76
C SER A 145 21.44 13.43 -10.83
N THR A 146 20.24 12.89 -10.80
CA THR A 146 19.13 13.38 -9.95
C THR A 146 18.90 12.40 -8.81
N GLU A 147 18.92 12.92 -7.60
CA GLU A 147 18.56 12.16 -6.41
C GLU A 147 17.03 12.10 -6.29
N TRP A 148 16.46 10.95 -6.62
CA TRP A 148 15.04 10.72 -6.51
C TRP A 148 14.71 10.09 -5.16
N ASN A 149 13.70 10.65 -4.51
CA ASN A 149 13.12 10.10 -3.30
C ASN A 149 11.60 10.06 -3.44
N VAL A 150 11.00 8.97 -2.97
CA VAL A 150 9.54 8.82 -2.88
C VAL A 150 9.18 8.37 -1.49
N ASN A 151 8.28 9.10 -0.85
CA ASN A 151 7.75 8.77 0.46
C ASN A 151 6.22 8.75 0.43
N GLY A 152 5.61 7.89 1.25
CA GLY A 152 4.17 7.76 1.19
C GLY A 152 3.58 6.71 2.12
N THR A 153 2.34 6.34 1.83
CA THR A 153 1.61 5.31 2.56
C THR A 153 0.94 4.35 1.57
N ALA A 154 1.14 3.06 1.78
CA ALA A 154 0.43 2.02 1.05
C ALA A 154 -0.60 1.34 1.96
N GLN A 155 -1.77 1.05 1.42
CA GLN A 155 -2.79 0.22 2.07
C GLN A 155 -2.57 -1.22 1.64
N ILE A 156 -2.18 -2.06 2.58
CA ILE A 156 -1.97 -3.49 2.38
C ILE A 156 -3.14 -4.25 2.97
N ASP A 157 -3.79 -5.03 2.14
CA ASP A 157 -4.97 -5.78 2.50
C ASP A 157 -4.60 -7.21 2.86
N SER A 158 -5.01 -7.64 4.01
CA SER A 158 -5.12 -9.03 4.44
C SER A 158 -6.59 -9.47 4.31
N ALA A 159 -6.88 -10.76 4.47
CA ALA A 159 -8.23 -11.31 4.30
C ALA A 159 -9.33 -10.55 5.08
N PHE A 160 -9.00 -9.93 6.20
CA PHE A 160 -9.98 -9.28 7.10
C PHE A 160 -9.58 -7.88 7.58
N THR A 161 -8.42 -7.37 7.17
CA THR A 161 -7.90 -6.11 7.73
C THR A 161 -7.06 -5.38 6.70
N ILE A 162 -7.19 -4.05 6.70
CA ILE A 162 -6.35 -3.15 5.90
C ILE A 162 -5.32 -2.53 6.83
N TYR A 163 -4.05 -2.57 6.43
CA TYR A 163 -2.93 -2.01 7.17
C TYR A 163 -2.28 -0.88 6.39
N PRO A 164 -2.21 0.33 6.94
CA PRO A 164 -1.42 1.40 6.35
C PRO A 164 0.07 1.17 6.67
N ILE A 165 0.89 1.13 5.63
CA ILE A 165 2.35 1.02 5.74
C ILE A 165 2.97 2.28 5.17
N THR A 166 3.69 3.02 6.01
CA THR A 166 4.47 4.18 5.56
C THR A 166 5.81 3.73 5.02
N PHE A 167 6.27 4.39 3.95
CA PHE A 167 7.55 4.10 3.34
C PHE A 167 8.28 5.39 2.96
N ASN A 168 9.59 5.30 2.88
CA ASN A 168 10.48 6.32 2.34
C ASN A 168 11.59 5.59 1.58
N SER A 169 11.75 5.89 0.31
CA SER A 169 12.68 5.15 -0.55
C SER A 169 13.36 6.06 -1.55
N ASP A 170 14.68 5.95 -1.59
CA ASP A 170 15.53 6.58 -2.58
C ASP A 170 15.73 5.65 -3.78
N LEU A 171 15.92 6.22 -4.96
CA LEU A 171 16.35 5.48 -6.12
C LEU A 171 17.83 5.09 -5.94
N ARG A 172 18.10 3.80 -5.91
CA ARG A 172 19.44 3.22 -5.79
C ARG A 172 19.98 2.75 -7.14
#